data_ac32209ed8b1796c7d96771850e31cc1
#
_entry.id   ac32209ed8b1796c7d96771850e31cc1
#
_cell.length_a   1.000
_cell.length_b   1.000
_cell.length_c   1.000
_cell.angle_alpha   90.00
_cell.angle_beta   90.00
_cell.angle_gamma   90.00
#
_symmetry.space_group_name_H-M   'P 1'
#
loop_
_entity.id
_entity.type
_entity.pdbx_description
1 polymer ?
#
loop_
_entity_poly.entity_id
_entity_poly.type
_entity_poly.pdbx_seq_one_letter_code
_entity_poly.pdbx_strand_id
1 'polypeptide(L)'
;MGVMEKIKEIEAEMARTQKNKATNYHLGTLKAKLARLRNELFVEQSGGSGSGGGEGFDVARNGDARIALIGFPSVGKSTLLGALTATESEAAAYEFTTLTCIPGVMQYKGSKVQVLDLPGIIEGAAHGAGRGKEVIAVARNADAILIVLDAGKEGLNRHREILERELETVGIRLNQRPPDVTVTKRKLGGGVRFSSTVPQTKLGPDPEKVVMQILREYKLISADVLAREEITVDQLVDVVLGNREYKPALYLYNKIDTITIEEVNQLARQPHSIVGSVNKKWNIGEPLEDDVLKQKMWEYLGLTRIYTKRKGSPPDLEERE
;
A
#
# COMPACT_ATOMS: atom_id res chain seq x y z
N MET A 1 -15.33 2.14 28.20
CA MET A 1 -14.04 2.43 27.54
C MET A 1 -14.20 2.12 26.06
N GLY A 2 -14.14 3.13 25.21
CA GLY A 2 -14.30 2.95 23.77
C GLY A 2 -13.08 2.28 23.12
N VAL A 3 -13.23 1.73 21.91
CA VAL A 3 -12.11 1.08 21.18
C VAL A 3 -10.95 2.06 20.98
N MET A 4 -11.22 3.32 20.68
CA MET A 4 -10.22 4.38 20.53
C MET A 4 -9.41 4.66 21.82
N GLU A 5 -10.05 4.61 22.98
CA GLU A 5 -9.36 4.80 24.27
C GLU A 5 -8.40 3.65 24.55
N LYS A 6 -8.82 2.41 24.26
CA LYS A 6 -7.98 1.22 24.39
C LYS A 6 -6.76 1.26 23.46
N ILE A 7 -6.93 1.76 22.23
CA ILE A 7 -5.83 1.94 21.28
C ILE A 7 -4.80 2.91 21.86
N LYS A 8 -5.23 4.09 22.34
CA LYS A 8 -4.34 5.09 22.92
C LYS A 8 -3.62 4.57 24.17
N GLU A 9 -4.29 3.80 25.01
CA GLU A 9 -3.70 3.19 26.19
C GLU A 9 -2.58 2.20 25.82
N ILE A 10 -2.83 1.31 24.84
CA ILE A 10 -1.83 0.36 24.36
C ILE A 10 -0.65 1.08 23.69
N GLU A 11 -0.89 2.11 22.89
CA GLU A 11 0.17 2.91 22.28
C GLU A 11 1.03 3.61 23.33
N ALA A 12 0.42 4.15 24.37
CA ALA A 12 1.12 4.76 25.51
C ALA A 12 1.95 3.72 26.29
N GLU A 13 1.43 2.51 26.49
CA GLU A 13 2.13 1.40 27.13
C GLU A 13 3.34 0.96 26.27
N MET A 14 3.16 0.79 24.96
CA MET A 14 4.25 0.47 24.04
C MET A 14 5.35 1.53 24.02
N ALA A 15 4.98 2.82 24.08
CA ALA A 15 5.94 3.92 24.10
C ALA A 15 6.77 3.95 25.39
N ARG A 16 6.20 3.53 26.52
CA ARG A 16 6.90 3.46 27.83
C ARG A 16 7.73 2.20 27.97
N THR A 17 7.42 1.16 27.22
CA THR A 17 8.10 -0.14 27.34
C THR A 17 9.44 -0.11 26.61
N GLN A 18 10.52 -0.32 27.34
CA GLN A 18 11.87 -0.38 26.77
C GLN A 18 12.02 -1.63 25.87
N LYS A 19 12.57 -1.45 24.68
CA LYS A 19 12.81 -2.53 23.72
C LYS A 19 14.05 -3.34 24.09
N ASN A 20 13.87 -4.49 24.71
CA ASN A 20 14.93 -5.43 25.03
C ASN A 20 14.44 -6.89 24.89
N LYS A 21 15.34 -7.89 25.05
CA LYS A 21 14.99 -9.30 24.91
C LYS A 21 13.88 -9.75 25.87
N ALA A 22 13.85 -9.22 27.10
CA ALA A 22 12.85 -9.59 28.13
C ALA A 22 11.46 -9.03 27.80
N THR A 23 11.39 -7.83 27.20
CA THR A 23 10.14 -7.15 26.88
C THR A 23 9.62 -7.46 25.46
N ASN A 24 10.43 -8.13 24.62
CA ASN A 24 10.05 -8.44 23.25
C ASN A 24 8.75 -9.24 23.15
N TYR A 25 8.57 -10.19 24.04
CA TYR A 25 7.35 -11.00 24.15
C TYR A 25 6.13 -10.13 24.48
N HIS A 26 6.24 -9.26 25.47
CA HIS A 26 5.17 -8.33 25.88
C HIS A 26 4.82 -7.35 24.76
N LEU A 27 5.83 -6.75 24.14
CA LEU A 27 5.64 -5.88 22.98
C LEU A 27 4.97 -6.58 21.81
N GLY A 28 5.31 -7.85 21.57
CA GLY A 28 4.64 -8.69 20.56
C GLY A 28 3.16 -8.85 20.81
N THR A 29 2.76 -9.09 22.06
CA THR A 29 1.35 -9.20 22.47
C THR A 29 0.61 -7.86 22.32
N LEU A 30 1.25 -6.75 22.74
CA LEU A 30 0.65 -5.42 22.59
C LEU A 30 0.43 -5.06 21.12
N LYS A 31 1.39 -5.38 20.24
CA LYS A 31 1.23 -5.19 18.78
C LYS A 31 0.06 -6.01 18.23
N ALA A 32 -0.07 -7.27 18.61
CA ALA A 32 -1.18 -8.12 18.19
C ALA A 32 -2.54 -7.55 18.65
N LYS A 33 -2.64 -7.10 19.90
CA LYS A 33 -3.84 -6.44 20.42
C LYS A 33 -4.16 -5.15 19.68
N LEU A 34 -3.16 -4.31 19.44
CA LEU A 34 -3.31 -3.05 18.71
C LEU A 34 -3.84 -3.29 17.29
N ALA A 35 -3.24 -4.26 16.56
CA ALA A 35 -3.67 -4.59 15.21
C ALA A 35 -5.10 -5.11 15.17
N ARG A 36 -5.51 -5.93 16.17
CA ARG A 36 -6.88 -6.41 16.29
C ARG A 36 -7.86 -5.26 16.55
N LEU A 37 -7.57 -4.38 17.50
CA LEU A 37 -8.44 -3.25 17.82
C LEU A 37 -8.56 -2.26 16.65
N ARG A 38 -7.49 -2.01 15.92
CA ARG A 38 -7.53 -1.19 14.71
C ARG A 38 -8.40 -1.83 13.63
N ASN A 39 -8.33 -3.15 13.48
CA ASN A 39 -9.20 -3.87 12.54
C ASN A 39 -10.66 -3.84 13.00
N GLU A 40 -10.96 -4.04 14.28
CA GLU A 40 -12.30 -3.89 14.85
C GLU A 40 -12.85 -2.48 14.60
N LEU A 41 -12.07 -1.45 14.87
CA LEU A 41 -12.44 -0.06 14.60
C LEU A 41 -12.73 0.18 13.10
N PHE A 42 -11.92 -0.38 12.21
CA PHE A 42 -12.12 -0.28 10.77
C PHE A 42 -13.43 -0.95 10.34
N VAL A 43 -13.74 -2.14 10.86
CA VAL A 43 -14.98 -2.86 10.58
C VAL A 43 -16.20 -2.13 11.14
N GLU A 44 -16.15 -1.67 12.42
CA GLU A 44 -17.24 -0.88 13.03
C GLU A 44 -17.51 0.39 12.23
N GLN A 45 -16.46 1.06 11.78
CA GLN A 45 -16.59 2.26 10.98
C GLN A 45 -17.05 1.98 9.53
N SER A 46 -16.82 0.80 9.00
CA SER A 46 -17.27 0.41 7.64
C SER A 46 -18.75 0.02 7.61
N GLY A 47 -19.50 0.17 8.73
CA GLY A 47 -20.91 -0.19 8.85
C GLY A 47 -21.08 -1.70 8.72
N GLY A 48 -21.12 -2.42 9.84
CA GLY A 48 -21.17 -3.87 9.93
C GLY A 48 -22.26 -4.50 9.05
N SER A 49 -21.93 -4.74 7.79
CA SER A 49 -22.71 -5.56 6.88
C SER A 49 -21.87 -6.78 6.53
N GLY A 50 -22.28 -7.89 7.09
CA GLY A 50 -21.80 -9.20 6.71
C GLY A 50 -22.04 -9.44 5.23
N SER A 51 -21.07 -10.11 4.61
CA SER A 51 -21.21 -10.94 3.41
C SER A 51 -22.31 -10.51 2.42
N GLY A 52 -22.04 -9.50 1.64
CA GLY A 52 -22.89 -9.09 0.52
C GLY A 52 -22.25 -7.87 -0.09
N GLY A 53 -21.96 -7.90 -1.40
CA GLY A 53 -21.28 -6.82 -2.11
C GLY A 53 -21.80 -5.46 -1.70
N GLY A 54 -21.10 -4.79 -0.81
CA GLY A 54 -21.39 -3.42 -0.43
C GLY A 54 -21.24 -2.57 -1.67
N GLU A 55 -22.20 -1.70 -1.94
CA GLU A 55 -22.02 -0.50 -2.77
C GLU A 55 -20.86 0.30 -2.18
N GLY A 56 -19.65 -0.25 -2.32
CA GLY A 56 -18.41 0.36 -1.89
C GLY A 56 -18.06 1.42 -2.91
N PHE A 57 -17.41 2.42 -2.47
CA PHE A 57 -16.76 3.49 -3.23
C PHE A 57 -15.73 2.93 -4.25
N ASP A 58 -16.16 2.03 -5.13
CA ASP A 58 -15.30 1.41 -6.12
C ASP A 58 -15.52 2.11 -7.47
N VAL A 59 -14.46 2.74 -7.94
CA VAL A 59 -14.41 3.28 -9.28
C VAL A 59 -14.36 2.09 -10.23
N ALA A 60 -15.25 2.03 -11.22
CA ALA A 60 -15.24 0.96 -12.21
C ALA A 60 -13.83 0.78 -12.80
N ARG A 61 -13.34 -0.47 -12.84
CA ARG A 61 -12.03 -0.76 -13.41
C ARG A 61 -12.08 -0.57 -14.92
N ASN A 62 -11.32 0.39 -15.41
CA ASN A 62 -11.20 0.66 -16.84
C ASN A 62 -9.71 0.58 -17.23
N GLY A 63 -9.36 -0.40 -18.06
CA GLY A 63 -7.98 -0.61 -18.49
C GLY A 63 -7.30 -1.83 -17.86
N ASP A 64 -6.02 -1.99 -18.19
CA ASP A 64 -5.20 -3.17 -17.83
C ASP A 64 -4.67 -3.11 -16.40
N ALA A 65 -4.42 -1.89 -15.91
CA ALA A 65 -3.93 -1.66 -14.56
C ALA A 65 -4.43 -0.34 -13.98
N ARG A 66 -4.28 -0.19 -12.67
CA ARG A 66 -4.72 0.97 -11.90
C ARG A 66 -3.62 1.46 -10.98
N ILE A 67 -3.35 2.76 -10.99
CA ILE A 67 -2.39 3.43 -10.11
C ILE A 67 -3.12 4.48 -9.26
N ALA A 68 -2.90 4.46 -7.96
CA ALA A 68 -3.40 5.49 -7.05
C ALA A 68 -2.34 6.57 -6.82
N LEU A 69 -2.69 7.85 -7.05
CA LEU A 69 -1.86 9.00 -6.70
C LEU A 69 -2.15 9.43 -5.27
N ILE A 70 -1.12 9.46 -4.45
CA ILE A 70 -1.19 9.81 -3.04
C ILE A 70 -0.18 10.92 -2.73
N GLY A 71 -0.55 11.85 -1.87
CA GLY A 71 0.34 12.94 -1.45
C GLY A 71 -0.40 14.08 -0.79
N PHE A 72 0.33 14.94 -0.10
CA PHE A 72 -0.23 16.12 0.56
C PHE A 72 -0.87 17.11 -0.44
N PRO A 73 -1.70 18.04 0.04
CA PRO A 73 -2.20 19.11 -0.81
C PRO A 73 -1.07 19.94 -1.44
N SER A 74 -1.29 20.44 -2.64
CA SER A 74 -0.36 21.33 -3.37
C SER A 74 0.99 20.74 -3.79
N VAL A 75 1.19 19.42 -3.71
CA VAL A 75 2.40 18.77 -4.23
C VAL A 75 2.41 18.61 -5.75
N GLY A 76 1.26 18.89 -6.42
CA GLY A 76 1.13 18.85 -7.88
C GLY A 76 0.50 17.57 -8.43
N LYS A 77 -0.29 16.81 -7.64
CA LYS A 77 -0.98 15.58 -8.09
C LYS A 77 -1.90 15.81 -9.30
N SER A 78 -2.81 16.76 -9.20
CA SER A 78 -3.77 17.04 -10.28
C SER A 78 -3.09 17.61 -11.54
N THR A 79 -2.01 18.38 -11.38
CA THR A 79 -1.18 18.83 -12.50
C THR A 79 -0.46 17.65 -13.16
N LEU A 80 0.04 16.71 -12.35
CA LEU A 80 0.65 15.47 -12.83
C LEU A 80 -0.35 14.63 -13.60
N LEU A 81 -1.56 14.46 -13.06
CA LEU A 81 -2.63 13.73 -13.73
C LEU A 81 -2.90 14.31 -15.12
N GLY A 82 -3.06 15.65 -15.22
CA GLY A 82 -3.23 16.34 -16.49
C GLY A 82 -2.06 16.13 -17.47
N ALA A 83 -0.81 16.09 -16.97
CA ALA A 83 0.36 15.84 -17.80
C ALA A 83 0.45 14.39 -18.30
N LEU A 84 0.03 13.42 -17.50
CA LEU A 84 0.03 12.00 -17.87
C LEU A 84 -1.11 11.61 -18.82
N THR A 85 -2.24 12.33 -18.73
CA THR A 85 -3.49 12.02 -19.46
C THR A 85 -3.77 13.00 -20.60
N ALA A 86 -2.78 13.68 -21.12
CA ALA A 86 -2.88 14.77 -22.12
C ALA A 86 -3.48 14.41 -23.48
N THR A 87 -4.13 13.28 -23.63
CA THR A 87 -5.07 13.00 -24.73
C THR A 87 -6.48 13.36 -24.31
N GLU A 88 -6.96 14.45 -24.85
CA GLU A 88 -8.17 15.22 -24.52
C GLU A 88 -9.52 14.50 -24.64
N SER A 89 -9.67 13.24 -24.82
CA SER A 89 -10.97 12.75 -25.25
C SER A 89 -11.77 11.84 -24.32
N GLU A 90 -11.27 11.45 -23.17
CA GLU A 90 -12.04 10.55 -22.29
C GLU A 90 -12.19 11.02 -20.82
N ALA A 91 -12.03 12.31 -20.53
CA ALA A 91 -12.54 12.89 -19.28
C ALA A 91 -14.09 12.92 -19.26
N ALA A 92 -14.74 12.37 -20.28
CA ALA A 92 -16.17 12.34 -20.45
C ALA A 92 -16.76 11.11 -19.73
N ALA A 93 -17.71 11.40 -18.88
CA ALA A 93 -18.78 10.52 -18.42
C ALA A 93 -18.46 9.53 -17.27
N TYR A 94 -17.90 10.02 -16.17
CA TYR A 94 -18.15 9.37 -14.89
C TYR A 94 -19.12 10.20 -14.05
N GLU A 95 -20.39 10.28 -14.51
CA GLU A 95 -21.47 11.04 -13.85
C GLU A 95 -21.94 10.47 -12.51
N PHE A 96 -21.41 9.33 -12.05
CA PHE A 96 -21.93 8.62 -10.88
C PHE A 96 -20.89 8.27 -9.82
N THR A 97 -19.82 9.04 -9.66
CA THR A 97 -18.95 8.83 -8.50
C THR A 97 -19.22 9.89 -7.45
N THR A 98 -19.84 9.49 -6.34
CA THR A 98 -19.94 10.26 -5.11
C THR A 98 -18.57 10.59 -4.52
N LEU A 99 -17.51 10.00 -5.08
CA LEU A 99 -16.11 10.24 -4.75
C LEU A 99 -15.56 11.40 -5.59
N THR A 100 -14.91 12.33 -4.94
CA THR A 100 -14.10 13.39 -5.57
C THR A 100 -12.77 12.85 -6.16
N CYS A 101 -12.76 11.63 -6.68
CA CYS A 101 -11.61 11.03 -7.34
C CYS A 101 -11.70 11.35 -8.83
N ILE A 102 -10.70 12.01 -9.39
CA ILE A 102 -10.63 12.30 -10.82
C ILE A 102 -9.86 11.15 -11.48
N PRO A 103 -10.51 10.28 -12.25
CA PRO A 103 -9.82 9.25 -13.00
C PRO A 103 -9.22 9.83 -14.27
N GLY A 104 -7.97 9.46 -14.54
CA GLY A 104 -7.33 9.70 -15.83
C GLY A 104 -6.90 8.37 -16.45
N VAL A 105 -6.78 8.32 -17.75
CA VAL A 105 -6.26 7.14 -18.46
C VAL A 105 -4.95 7.52 -19.15
N MET A 106 -3.90 6.81 -18.78
CA MET A 106 -2.59 6.90 -19.40
C MET A 106 -2.41 5.73 -20.37
N GLN A 107 -1.99 6.03 -21.60
CA GLN A 107 -1.60 4.99 -22.56
C GLN A 107 -0.08 4.88 -22.62
N TYR A 108 0.42 3.66 -22.50
CA TYR A 108 1.85 3.39 -22.63
C TYR A 108 2.10 1.95 -23.10
N LYS A 109 2.90 1.78 -24.15
CA LYS A 109 3.23 0.47 -24.76
C LYS A 109 2.00 -0.40 -25.03
N GLY A 110 0.93 0.19 -25.58
CA GLY A 110 -0.30 -0.52 -25.93
C GLY A 110 -1.19 -0.89 -24.73
N SER A 111 -0.85 -0.49 -23.50
CA SER A 111 -1.69 -0.68 -22.33
C SER A 111 -2.42 0.60 -21.92
N LYS A 112 -3.61 0.42 -21.35
CA LYS A 112 -4.39 1.49 -20.74
C LYS A 112 -4.26 1.39 -19.22
N VAL A 113 -3.62 2.36 -18.60
CA VAL A 113 -3.43 2.44 -17.16
C VAL A 113 -4.33 3.53 -16.59
N GLN A 114 -5.25 3.14 -15.72
CA GLN A 114 -6.11 4.08 -15.01
C GLN A 114 -5.32 4.72 -13.87
N VAL A 115 -5.24 6.04 -13.85
CA VAL A 115 -4.58 6.83 -12.81
C VAL A 115 -5.65 7.57 -12.01
N LEU A 116 -5.68 7.34 -10.70
CA LEU A 116 -6.69 7.88 -9.79
C LEU A 116 -6.06 8.93 -8.88
N ASP A 117 -6.46 10.20 -9.03
CA ASP A 117 -6.06 11.25 -8.08
C ASP A 117 -6.90 11.15 -6.81
N LEU A 118 -6.27 10.78 -5.72
CA LEU A 118 -6.90 10.68 -4.42
C LEU A 118 -6.69 11.98 -3.65
N PRO A 119 -7.73 12.82 -3.48
CA PRO A 119 -7.60 14.05 -2.73
C PRO A 119 -7.30 13.75 -1.27
N GLY A 120 -6.12 14.19 -0.85
CA GLY A 120 -5.74 14.37 0.54
C GLY A 120 -5.89 13.17 1.48
N ILE A 121 -4.90 12.28 1.52
CA ILE A 121 -4.62 11.59 2.79
C ILE A 121 -4.20 12.69 3.75
N ILE A 122 -5.08 13.02 4.70
CA ILE A 122 -4.83 13.98 5.76
C ILE A 122 -4.35 13.19 6.96
N GLU A 123 -3.38 13.72 7.68
CA GLU A 123 -2.92 13.18 8.97
C GLU A 123 -4.13 12.83 9.85
N GLY A 124 -4.24 11.57 10.27
CA GLY A 124 -5.38 11.05 11.02
C GLY A 124 -6.50 10.37 10.21
N ALA A 125 -6.33 10.18 8.91
CA ALA A 125 -7.30 9.45 8.08
C ALA A 125 -7.60 8.04 8.61
N ALA A 126 -6.58 7.37 9.13
CA ALA A 126 -6.68 6.06 9.77
C ALA A 126 -7.50 6.07 11.09
N HIS A 127 -7.66 7.23 11.72
CA HIS A 127 -8.42 7.42 12.95
C HIS A 127 -9.87 7.88 12.70
N GLY A 128 -10.33 7.81 11.44
CA GLY A 128 -11.72 8.11 11.08
C GLY A 128 -12.01 9.60 10.90
N ALA A 129 -11.00 10.47 10.85
CA ALA A 129 -11.18 11.86 10.55
C ALA A 129 -11.38 12.07 9.03
N GLY A 130 -12.57 12.46 8.63
CA GLY A 130 -12.89 12.86 7.26
C GLY A 130 -13.03 11.71 6.25
N ARG A 131 -12.71 12.01 4.99
CA ARG A 131 -12.86 11.10 3.82
C ARG A 131 -11.77 10.01 3.70
N GLY A 132 -10.95 9.79 4.73
CA GLY A 132 -9.83 8.85 4.70
C GLY A 132 -10.20 7.43 4.31
N LYS A 133 -11.41 6.96 4.66
CA LYS A 133 -11.89 5.61 4.34
C LYS A 133 -12.07 5.36 2.85
N GLU A 134 -12.60 6.34 2.15
CA GLU A 134 -12.84 6.29 0.71
C GLU A 134 -11.51 6.19 -0.04
N VAL A 135 -10.56 7.05 0.36
CA VAL A 135 -9.20 7.08 -0.19
C VAL A 135 -8.48 5.73 0.02
N ILE A 136 -8.66 5.16 1.20
CA ILE A 136 -8.07 3.87 1.56
C ILE A 136 -8.67 2.74 0.71
N ALA A 137 -9.99 2.71 0.52
CA ALA A 137 -10.65 1.69 -0.30
C ALA A 137 -10.11 1.72 -1.75
N VAL A 138 -9.97 2.91 -2.33
CA VAL A 138 -9.40 3.06 -3.67
C VAL A 138 -7.93 2.68 -3.72
N ALA A 139 -7.12 3.06 -2.72
CA ALA A 139 -5.72 2.67 -2.63
C ALA A 139 -5.52 1.14 -2.52
N ARG A 140 -6.43 0.45 -1.81
CA ARG A 140 -6.43 -1.02 -1.73
C ARG A 140 -6.74 -1.69 -3.06
N ASN A 141 -7.61 -1.10 -3.88
CA ASN A 141 -7.99 -1.62 -5.18
C ASN A 141 -7.01 -1.26 -6.31
N ALA A 142 -6.01 -0.39 -6.05
CA ALA A 142 -4.96 -0.07 -6.99
C ALA A 142 -3.94 -1.20 -7.11
N ASP A 143 -3.34 -1.37 -8.29
CA ASP A 143 -2.28 -2.35 -8.54
C ASP A 143 -0.91 -1.81 -8.11
N ALA A 144 -0.71 -0.48 -8.17
CA ALA A 144 0.47 0.22 -7.68
C ALA A 144 0.10 1.58 -7.06
N ILE A 145 0.99 2.13 -6.25
CA ILE A 145 0.82 3.43 -5.60
C ILE A 145 1.93 4.37 -6.05
N LEU A 146 1.56 5.58 -6.48
CA LEU A 146 2.49 6.66 -6.76
C LEU A 146 2.36 7.73 -5.68
N ILE A 147 3.38 7.84 -4.83
CA ILE A 147 3.45 8.84 -3.76
C ILE A 147 4.15 10.08 -4.30
N VAL A 148 3.41 11.19 -4.39
CA VAL A 148 3.92 12.47 -4.90
C VAL A 148 4.34 13.34 -3.73
N LEU A 149 5.59 13.77 -3.74
CA LEU A 149 6.22 14.60 -2.70
C LEU A 149 6.74 15.90 -3.33
N ASP A 150 6.70 16.99 -2.59
CA ASP A 150 7.24 18.29 -3.00
C ASP A 150 8.70 18.36 -2.54
N ALA A 151 9.63 18.34 -3.50
CA ALA A 151 11.08 18.32 -3.20
C ALA A 151 11.57 19.61 -2.52
N GLY A 152 10.93 20.76 -2.78
CA GLY A 152 11.29 22.05 -2.19
C GLY A 152 10.70 22.28 -0.80
N LYS A 153 9.95 21.35 -0.25
CA LYS A 153 9.27 21.54 1.03
C LYS A 153 10.13 21.06 2.21
N GLU A 154 10.25 21.90 3.24
CA GLU A 154 10.91 21.50 4.47
C GLU A 154 10.24 20.26 5.11
N GLY A 155 11.03 19.36 5.68
CA GLY A 155 10.52 18.16 6.33
C GLY A 155 10.06 17.08 5.36
N LEU A 156 10.59 17.01 4.15
CA LEU A 156 10.29 16.04 3.11
C LEU A 156 10.26 14.59 3.61
N ASN A 157 11.27 14.18 4.38
CA ASN A 157 11.34 12.82 4.95
C ASN A 157 10.19 12.56 5.92
N ARG A 158 9.83 13.56 6.74
CA ARG A 158 8.69 13.45 7.66
C ARG A 158 7.37 13.31 6.91
N HIS A 159 7.19 14.03 5.81
CA HIS A 159 6.00 13.89 4.96
C HIS A 159 5.89 12.48 4.38
N ARG A 160 6.99 11.92 3.90
CA ARG A 160 7.07 10.55 3.41
C ARG A 160 6.69 9.55 4.52
N GLU A 161 7.31 9.66 5.70
CA GLU A 161 7.04 8.78 6.84
C GLU A 161 5.58 8.84 7.31
N ILE A 162 4.95 10.02 7.29
CA ILE A 162 3.52 10.17 7.64
C ILE A 162 2.67 9.40 6.66
N LEU A 163 2.87 9.56 5.34
CA LEU A 163 2.09 8.87 4.32
C LEU A 163 2.28 7.35 4.38
N GLU A 164 3.52 6.88 4.55
CA GLU A 164 3.83 5.47 4.72
C GLU A 164 3.11 4.89 5.95
N ARG A 165 3.18 5.58 7.09
CA ARG A 165 2.53 5.16 8.35
C ARG A 165 1.01 5.12 8.24
N GLU A 166 0.39 6.09 7.60
CA GLU A 166 -1.06 6.09 7.36
C GLU A 166 -1.48 4.89 6.52
N LEU A 167 -0.76 4.59 5.44
CA LEU A 167 -1.02 3.42 4.60
C LEU A 167 -0.77 2.10 5.35
N GLU A 168 0.28 2.00 6.13
CA GLU A 168 0.55 0.83 6.97
C GLU A 168 -0.55 0.59 8.01
N THR A 169 -1.07 1.67 8.62
CA THR A 169 -2.12 1.58 9.64
C THR A 169 -3.39 0.97 9.07
N VAL A 170 -3.72 1.26 7.82
CA VAL A 170 -4.89 0.70 7.13
C VAL A 170 -4.62 -0.65 6.46
N GLY A 171 -3.42 -1.17 6.62
CA GLY A 171 -3.05 -2.52 6.19
C GLY A 171 -2.48 -2.62 4.80
N ILE A 172 -1.98 -1.53 4.23
CA ILE A 172 -1.23 -1.55 2.97
C ILE A 172 0.27 -1.61 3.30
N ARG A 173 0.97 -2.58 2.74
CA ARG A 173 2.41 -2.77 2.88
C ARG A 173 3.10 -2.36 1.59
N LEU A 174 3.90 -1.28 1.66
CA LEU A 174 4.57 -0.70 0.51
C LEU A 174 5.90 -1.40 0.25
N ASN A 175 6.15 -1.79 -1.00
CA ASN A 175 7.43 -2.37 -1.45
C ASN A 175 7.92 -3.55 -0.61
N GLN A 176 6.99 -4.29 -0.01
CA GLN A 176 7.27 -5.50 0.76
C GLN A 176 6.67 -6.72 0.05
N ARG A 177 7.24 -7.88 0.32
CA ARG A 177 6.69 -9.16 -0.13
C ARG A 177 5.82 -9.77 0.97
N PRO A 178 4.73 -10.46 0.61
CA PRO A 178 4.01 -11.28 1.57
C PRO A 178 4.97 -12.26 2.24
N PRO A 179 4.92 -12.42 3.56
CA PRO A 179 5.79 -13.37 4.25
C PRO A 179 5.40 -14.81 3.89
N ASP A 180 6.43 -15.67 3.69
CA ASP A 180 6.21 -17.09 3.39
C ASP A 180 5.90 -17.88 4.68
N VAL A 181 4.70 -17.62 5.18
CA VAL A 181 4.15 -18.27 6.36
C VAL A 181 2.76 -18.81 6.06
N THR A 182 2.55 -20.07 6.40
CA THR A 182 1.26 -20.71 6.24
C THR A 182 0.63 -20.94 7.62
N VAL A 183 -0.59 -20.43 7.83
CA VAL A 183 -1.38 -20.67 9.05
C VAL A 183 -2.62 -21.46 8.67
N THR A 184 -2.66 -22.73 9.07
CA THR A 184 -3.79 -23.63 8.78
C THR A 184 -4.57 -23.92 10.06
N LYS A 185 -5.86 -23.54 10.07
CA LYS A 185 -6.76 -23.84 11.20
C LYS A 185 -7.10 -25.32 11.20
N ARG A 186 -7.02 -25.95 12.38
CA ARG A 186 -7.46 -27.34 12.57
C ARG A 186 -8.88 -27.38 13.07
N LYS A 187 -9.68 -28.29 12.54
CA LYS A 187 -11.06 -28.54 12.98
C LYS A 187 -11.12 -29.39 14.26
N LEU A 188 -10.18 -30.29 14.44
CA LEU A 188 -10.06 -31.16 15.61
C LEU A 188 -8.94 -30.64 16.50
N GLY A 189 -9.15 -30.58 17.83
CA GLY A 189 -8.22 -30.03 18.81
C GLY A 189 -6.79 -30.55 18.68
N GLY A 190 -5.88 -30.04 19.50
CA GLY A 190 -4.47 -30.44 19.49
C GLY A 190 -3.51 -29.27 19.70
N GLY A 191 -4.04 -28.08 19.97
CA GLY A 191 -3.23 -26.90 20.24
C GLY A 191 -2.55 -26.32 18.98
N VAL A 192 -1.69 -25.35 19.20
CA VAL A 192 -0.89 -24.71 18.15
C VAL A 192 0.40 -25.50 17.96
N ARG A 193 0.72 -25.88 16.74
CA ARG A 193 2.03 -26.42 16.35
C ARG A 193 2.75 -25.37 15.51
N PHE A 194 3.97 -25.05 15.91
CA PHE A 194 4.85 -24.16 15.15
C PHE A 194 6.01 -24.98 14.58
N SER A 195 6.26 -24.82 13.29
CA SER A 195 7.37 -25.43 12.58
C SER A 195 8.07 -24.35 11.75
N SER A 196 9.39 -24.39 11.69
CA SER A 196 10.16 -23.45 10.91
C SER A 196 11.29 -24.16 10.18
N THR A 197 11.54 -23.77 8.92
CA THR A 197 12.66 -24.27 8.13
C THR A 197 13.96 -23.51 8.39
N VAL A 198 13.87 -22.32 9.01
CA VAL A 198 15.01 -21.45 9.33
C VAL A 198 14.94 -20.98 10.79
N PRO A 199 16.07 -20.64 11.41
CA PRO A 199 16.09 -20.08 12.77
C PRO A 199 15.26 -18.79 12.84
N GLN A 200 14.48 -18.62 13.93
CA GLN A 200 13.56 -17.50 14.13
C GLN A 200 14.09 -16.53 15.20
N THR A 201 15.18 -15.83 14.89
CA THR A 201 15.83 -14.94 15.87
C THR A 201 15.04 -13.66 16.12
N LYS A 202 14.27 -13.19 15.12
CA LYS A 202 13.42 -11.97 15.21
C LYS A 202 12.21 -12.13 16.13
N LEU A 203 11.74 -13.36 16.32
CA LEU A 203 10.66 -13.67 17.27
C LEU A 203 11.16 -13.74 18.72
N GLY A 204 12.46 -13.78 18.94
CA GLY A 204 13.06 -13.85 20.27
C GLY A 204 13.49 -15.26 20.67
N PRO A 205 13.80 -15.48 21.96
CA PRO A 205 14.37 -16.75 22.43
C PRO A 205 13.40 -17.93 22.40
N ASP A 206 12.10 -17.68 22.54
CA ASP A 206 11.04 -18.68 22.55
C ASP A 206 10.00 -18.42 21.45
N PRO A 207 10.31 -18.67 20.16
CA PRO A 207 9.42 -18.37 19.03
C PRO A 207 8.04 -19.03 19.15
N GLU A 208 8.01 -20.29 19.61
CA GLU A 208 6.76 -21.05 19.76
C GLU A 208 5.80 -20.39 20.74
N LYS A 209 6.30 -19.91 21.87
CA LYS A 209 5.47 -19.22 22.88
C LYS A 209 4.91 -17.92 22.34
N VAL A 210 5.72 -17.15 21.59
CA VAL A 210 5.28 -15.89 20.97
C VAL A 210 4.19 -16.17 19.93
N VAL A 211 4.39 -17.13 19.04
CA VAL A 211 3.40 -17.53 18.02
C VAL A 211 2.11 -18.00 18.69
N MET A 212 2.21 -18.88 19.68
CA MET A 212 1.05 -19.41 20.39
C MET A 212 0.22 -18.30 21.06
N GLN A 213 0.87 -17.33 21.66
CA GLN A 213 0.18 -16.22 22.33
C GLN A 213 -0.50 -15.28 21.32
N ILE A 214 0.20 -14.93 20.21
CA ILE A 214 -0.39 -14.13 19.14
C ILE A 214 -1.65 -14.83 18.62
N LEU A 215 -1.59 -16.13 18.34
CA LEU A 215 -2.74 -16.87 17.83
C LEU A 215 -3.90 -16.91 18.85
N ARG A 216 -3.61 -17.00 20.15
CA ARG A 216 -4.63 -16.93 21.22
C ARG A 216 -5.36 -15.60 21.25
N GLU A 217 -4.66 -14.48 21.03
CA GLU A 217 -5.29 -13.14 20.93
C GLU A 217 -6.32 -13.08 19.78
N TYR A 218 -6.10 -13.86 18.71
CA TYR A 218 -7.03 -14.00 17.59
C TYR A 218 -8.00 -15.18 17.73
N LYS A 219 -8.12 -15.77 18.93
CA LYS A 219 -8.99 -16.91 19.24
C LYS A 219 -8.68 -18.16 18.39
N LEU A 220 -7.46 -18.28 17.88
CA LEU A 220 -6.98 -19.45 17.16
C LEU A 220 -6.29 -20.42 18.13
N ILE A 221 -7.10 -21.30 18.75
CA ILE A 221 -6.65 -22.23 19.79
C ILE A 221 -5.97 -23.46 19.18
N SER A 222 -6.32 -23.84 17.94
CA SER A 222 -5.79 -25.00 17.24
C SER A 222 -5.41 -24.64 15.80
N ALA A 223 -4.11 -24.63 15.52
CA ALA A 223 -3.56 -24.30 14.21
C ALA A 223 -2.19 -24.89 14.00
N ASP A 224 -1.84 -25.17 12.74
CA ASP A 224 -0.49 -25.44 12.28
C ASP A 224 0.09 -24.16 11.65
N VAL A 225 1.25 -23.76 12.11
CA VAL A 225 2.00 -22.62 11.58
C VAL A 225 3.31 -23.13 11.03
N LEU A 226 3.55 -22.88 9.74
CA LEU A 226 4.79 -23.22 9.06
C LEU A 226 5.42 -21.93 8.53
N ALA A 227 6.60 -21.58 9.07
CA ALA A 227 7.40 -20.46 8.60
C ALA A 227 8.57 -20.98 7.74
N ARG A 228 8.64 -20.54 6.48
CA ARG A 228 9.73 -20.91 5.56
C ARG A 228 10.82 -19.86 5.47
N GLU A 229 10.60 -18.71 6.09
CA GLU A 229 11.58 -17.64 6.22
C GLU A 229 11.60 -17.09 7.65
N GLU A 230 12.59 -16.26 7.94
CA GLU A 230 12.66 -15.57 9.23
C GLU A 230 11.64 -14.42 9.29
N ILE A 231 10.70 -14.50 10.23
CA ILE A 231 9.56 -13.60 10.33
C ILE A 231 9.61 -12.71 11.57
N THR A 232 8.97 -11.55 11.45
CA THR A 232 8.68 -10.66 12.56
C THR A 232 7.29 -10.90 13.14
N VAL A 233 7.04 -10.37 14.34
CA VAL A 233 5.71 -10.39 14.96
C VAL A 233 4.67 -9.72 14.05
N ASP A 234 5.02 -8.59 13.43
CA ASP A 234 4.10 -7.84 12.57
C ASP A 234 3.71 -8.66 11.33
N GLN A 235 4.68 -9.35 10.71
CA GLN A 235 4.42 -10.24 9.58
C GLN A 235 3.52 -11.42 9.96
N LEU A 236 3.71 -12.03 11.14
CA LEU A 236 2.82 -13.09 11.61
C LEU A 236 1.40 -12.57 11.84
N VAL A 237 1.27 -11.39 12.44
CA VAL A 237 -0.03 -10.73 12.64
C VAL A 237 -0.71 -10.44 11.30
N ASP A 238 0.03 -9.97 10.30
CA ASP A 238 -0.48 -9.70 8.96
C ASP A 238 -1.05 -10.97 8.30
N VAL A 239 -0.36 -12.11 8.42
CA VAL A 239 -0.84 -13.41 7.91
C VAL A 239 -2.09 -13.89 8.65
N VAL A 240 -2.12 -13.73 9.98
CA VAL A 240 -3.26 -14.17 10.81
C VAL A 240 -4.52 -13.33 10.52
N LEU A 241 -4.36 -12.03 10.30
CA LEU A 241 -5.45 -11.13 9.92
C LEU A 241 -5.95 -11.41 8.49
N GLY A 242 -5.04 -11.75 7.56
CA GLY A 242 -5.38 -12.07 6.18
C GLY A 242 -6.02 -10.94 5.38
N ASN A 243 -5.91 -9.70 5.85
CA ASN A 243 -6.53 -8.52 5.23
C ASN A 243 -5.50 -7.45 4.80
N ARG A 244 -4.23 -7.86 4.66
CA ARG A 244 -3.15 -6.98 4.24
C ARG A 244 -2.96 -7.03 2.74
N GLU A 245 -2.70 -5.85 2.15
CA GLU A 245 -2.41 -5.68 0.74
C GLU A 245 -0.95 -5.27 0.58
N TYR A 246 -0.20 -6.02 -0.24
CA TYR A 246 1.20 -5.75 -0.55
C TYR A 246 1.24 -5.06 -1.91
N LYS A 247 1.64 -3.78 -1.93
CA LYS A 247 1.60 -2.96 -3.14
C LYS A 247 2.98 -2.41 -3.48
N PRO A 248 3.38 -2.46 -4.75
CA PRO A 248 4.53 -1.69 -5.22
C PRO A 248 4.21 -0.20 -5.10
N ALA A 249 5.18 0.57 -4.62
CA ALA A 249 5.06 2.01 -4.47
C ALA A 249 6.28 2.72 -5.06
N LEU A 250 6.01 3.78 -5.82
CA LEU A 250 7.00 4.65 -6.42
C LEU A 250 6.90 6.03 -5.77
N TYR A 251 8.03 6.65 -5.43
CA TYR A 251 8.08 7.98 -4.84
C TYR A 251 8.51 8.98 -5.90
N LEU A 252 7.60 9.89 -6.28
CA LEU A 252 7.90 10.98 -7.18
C LEU A 252 8.22 12.24 -6.38
N TYR A 253 9.46 12.68 -6.44
CA TYR A 253 9.89 13.97 -5.94
C TYR A 253 9.68 15.03 -7.01
N ASN A 254 8.54 15.72 -6.91
CA ASN A 254 8.13 16.77 -7.84
C ASN A 254 8.74 18.13 -7.47
N LYS A 255 8.73 19.08 -8.40
CA LYS A 255 9.24 20.45 -8.25
C LYS A 255 10.75 20.53 -8.00
N ILE A 256 11.52 19.64 -8.61
CA ILE A 256 12.99 19.67 -8.51
C ILE A 256 13.63 20.95 -9.05
N ASP A 257 12.89 21.75 -9.80
CA ASP A 257 13.28 23.07 -10.27
C ASP A 257 13.46 24.10 -9.13
N THR A 258 13.07 23.78 -7.91
CA THR A 258 13.16 24.63 -6.72
C THR A 258 14.31 24.29 -5.79
N ILE A 259 15.04 23.20 -6.05
CA ILE A 259 16.13 22.70 -5.20
C ILE A 259 17.46 22.64 -5.98
N THR A 260 18.56 22.40 -5.26
CA THR A 260 19.90 22.31 -5.86
C THR A 260 20.14 20.98 -6.54
N ILE A 261 21.11 20.93 -7.47
CA ILE A 261 21.44 19.71 -8.20
C ILE A 261 21.97 18.60 -7.28
N GLU A 262 22.65 18.97 -6.19
CA GLU A 262 23.16 18.06 -5.18
C GLU A 262 22.00 17.38 -4.44
N GLU A 263 20.97 18.13 -4.06
CA GLU A 263 19.75 17.61 -3.44
C GLU A 263 18.99 16.70 -4.41
N VAL A 264 18.84 17.08 -5.68
CA VAL A 264 18.24 16.24 -6.72
C VAL A 264 18.98 14.90 -6.81
N ASN A 265 20.33 14.92 -6.84
CA ASN A 265 21.14 13.71 -6.91
C ASN A 265 20.96 12.81 -5.65
N GLN A 266 20.81 13.40 -4.47
CA GLN A 266 20.53 12.65 -3.25
C GLN A 266 19.17 11.97 -3.31
N LEU A 267 18.13 12.68 -3.75
CA LEU A 267 16.78 12.15 -3.89
C LEU A 267 16.69 11.06 -4.95
N ALA A 268 17.35 11.25 -6.09
CA ALA A 268 17.38 10.28 -7.19
C ALA A 268 18.03 8.93 -6.83
N ARG A 269 18.93 8.93 -5.83
CA ARG A 269 19.60 7.70 -5.34
C ARG A 269 18.79 6.94 -4.31
N GLN A 270 17.68 7.49 -3.82
CA GLN A 270 16.84 6.78 -2.86
C GLN A 270 16.15 5.58 -3.54
N PRO A 271 15.89 4.49 -2.81
CA PRO A 271 15.19 3.35 -3.37
C PRO A 271 13.77 3.73 -3.77
N HIS A 272 13.30 3.16 -4.87
CA HIS A 272 11.95 3.36 -5.41
C HIS A 272 11.62 4.82 -5.75
N SER A 273 12.62 5.66 -6.00
CA SER A 273 12.44 7.08 -6.24
C SER A 273 12.54 7.46 -7.72
N ILE A 274 11.85 8.52 -8.06
CA ILE A 274 11.96 9.28 -9.30
C ILE A 274 11.99 10.76 -8.94
N VAL A 275 12.75 11.54 -9.68
CA VAL A 275 12.83 12.99 -9.52
C VAL A 275 12.31 13.65 -10.80
N GLY A 276 11.52 14.71 -10.67
CA GLY A 276 10.96 15.37 -11.83
C GLY A 276 10.34 16.74 -11.53
N SER A 277 10.01 17.46 -12.57
CA SER A 277 9.20 18.68 -12.49
C SER A 277 8.10 18.63 -13.52
N VAL A 278 6.86 18.55 -13.07
CA VAL A 278 5.69 18.58 -13.95
C VAL A 278 5.61 19.90 -14.71
N ASN A 279 5.89 21.02 -14.03
CA ASN A 279 5.82 22.36 -14.64
C ASN A 279 6.89 22.57 -15.72
N LYS A 280 8.07 22.02 -15.53
CA LYS A 280 9.18 22.14 -16.48
C LYS A 280 9.26 20.98 -17.47
N LYS A 281 8.39 19.97 -17.31
CA LYS A 281 8.39 18.72 -18.08
C LYS A 281 9.72 17.96 -18.00
N TRP A 282 10.39 17.99 -16.86
CA TRP A 282 11.61 17.25 -16.63
C TRP A 282 11.30 15.84 -16.14
N ASN A 283 11.70 14.82 -16.88
CA ASN A 283 11.41 13.40 -16.61
C ASN A 283 9.93 13.01 -16.59
N ILE A 284 9.03 13.93 -17.00
CA ILE A 284 7.57 13.75 -16.93
C ILE A 284 6.93 14.46 -18.13
N GLY A 285 6.08 13.74 -18.88
CA GLY A 285 5.34 14.33 -20.00
C GLY A 285 6.17 14.59 -21.25
N GLU A 286 7.36 14.01 -21.35
CA GLU A 286 8.16 13.96 -22.58
C GLU A 286 7.45 13.09 -23.64
N PRO A 287 7.84 13.17 -24.93
CA PRO A 287 7.37 12.24 -25.95
C PRO A 287 7.45 10.79 -25.46
N LEU A 288 6.50 9.97 -25.84
CA LEU A 288 6.22 8.62 -25.30
C LEU A 288 7.44 7.71 -25.06
N GLU A 289 8.49 7.87 -25.84
CA GLU A 289 9.70 7.02 -25.79
C GLU A 289 10.66 7.40 -24.64
N ASP A 290 10.65 8.67 -24.20
CA ASP A 290 11.60 9.22 -23.24
C ASP A 290 10.99 9.58 -21.86
N ASP A 291 9.70 9.27 -21.63
CA ASP A 291 9.04 9.56 -20.38
C ASP A 291 9.47 8.56 -19.28
N VAL A 292 10.47 8.97 -18.53
CA VAL A 292 11.08 8.16 -17.45
C VAL A 292 10.03 7.76 -16.39
N LEU A 293 9.06 8.63 -16.11
CA LEU A 293 8.01 8.32 -15.12
C LEU A 293 7.09 7.21 -15.65
N LYS A 294 6.61 7.29 -16.90
CA LYS A 294 5.75 6.25 -17.50
C LYS A 294 6.48 4.91 -17.59
N GLN A 295 7.76 4.93 -17.98
CA GLN A 295 8.58 3.72 -17.99
C GLN A 295 8.66 3.08 -16.60
N LYS A 296 8.95 3.86 -15.57
CA LYS A 296 9.05 3.36 -14.19
C LYS A 296 7.70 2.86 -13.66
N MET A 297 6.61 3.57 -13.92
CA MET A 297 5.28 3.11 -13.56
C MET A 297 4.95 1.76 -14.22
N TRP A 298 5.31 1.58 -15.50
CA TRP A 298 5.17 0.31 -16.21
C TRP A 298 5.97 -0.82 -15.55
N GLU A 299 7.24 -0.57 -15.21
CA GLU A 299 8.10 -1.54 -14.51
C GLU A 299 7.49 -1.98 -13.16
N TYR A 300 6.94 -1.03 -12.40
CA TYR A 300 6.33 -1.31 -11.08
C TYR A 300 5.00 -2.04 -11.18
N LEU A 301 4.25 -1.84 -12.23
CA LEU A 301 3.01 -2.59 -12.48
C LEU A 301 3.29 -4.07 -12.80
N GLY A 302 4.49 -4.40 -13.28
CA GLY A 302 4.86 -5.77 -13.61
C GLY A 302 3.97 -6.40 -14.70
N LEU A 303 3.43 -5.59 -15.60
CA LEU A 303 2.54 -6.06 -16.65
C LEU A 303 3.27 -7.00 -17.61
N THR A 304 2.63 -8.11 -17.95
CA THR A 304 3.15 -9.08 -18.90
C THR A 304 2.43 -8.93 -20.23
N ARG A 305 3.17 -8.68 -21.29
CA ARG A 305 2.61 -8.63 -22.64
C ARG A 305 2.38 -10.04 -23.15
N ILE A 306 1.16 -10.34 -23.58
CA ILE A 306 0.77 -11.65 -24.11
C ILE A 306 0.42 -11.49 -25.58
N TYR A 307 1.13 -12.22 -26.42
CA TYR A 307 0.85 -12.28 -27.85
C TYR A 307 0.02 -13.53 -28.17
N THR A 308 -1.16 -13.34 -28.75
CA THR A 308 -2.01 -14.43 -29.18
C THR A 308 -1.68 -14.87 -30.60
N LYS A 309 -1.87 -16.16 -30.90
CA LYS A 309 -1.71 -16.68 -32.25
C LYS A 309 -2.79 -17.70 -32.59
N ARG A 310 -3.14 -17.77 -33.86
CA ARG A 310 -3.96 -18.87 -34.38
C ARG A 310 -3.11 -20.15 -34.49
N LYS A 311 -3.73 -21.32 -34.32
CA LYS A 311 -3.04 -22.60 -34.47
C LYS A 311 -2.41 -22.70 -35.86
N GLY A 312 -1.10 -22.90 -35.95
CA GLY A 312 -0.37 -23.02 -37.21
C GLY A 312 0.13 -21.70 -37.84
N SER A 313 -0.15 -20.54 -37.22
CA SER A 313 0.35 -19.23 -37.68
C SER A 313 1.40 -18.68 -36.72
N PRO A 314 2.32 -17.81 -37.16
CA PRO A 314 3.20 -17.07 -36.27
C PRO A 314 2.39 -16.13 -35.36
N PRO A 315 2.92 -15.75 -34.19
CA PRO A 315 2.27 -14.75 -33.35
C PRO A 315 2.24 -13.40 -34.06
N ASP A 316 1.16 -12.66 -33.85
CA ASP A 316 1.06 -11.27 -34.28
C ASP A 316 1.89 -10.41 -33.30
N LEU A 317 3.03 -9.93 -33.74
CA LEU A 317 3.95 -9.12 -32.95
C LEU A 317 3.83 -7.61 -33.27
N GLU A 318 2.97 -7.26 -34.23
CA GLU A 318 2.73 -5.87 -34.55
C GLU A 318 1.92 -5.22 -33.39
N GLU A 319 2.41 -4.05 -32.96
CA GLU A 319 1.70 -3.22 -32.01
C GLU A 319 0.46 -2.66 -32.72
N ARG A 320 -0.72 -3.16 -32.35
CA ARG A 320 -1.95 -2.47 -32.71
C ARG A 320 -2.05 -1.26 -31.81
N GLU A 321 -1.92 -0.08 -32.41
CA GLU A 321 -2.18 1.22 -31.79
C GLU A 321 -3.61 1.28 -31.19
#